data_3fe862b9e1b1b225618e72ecb8bafc67
#
_entry.id   3fe862b9e1b1b225618e72ecb8bafc67
#
_cell.length_a   1.000
_cell.length_b   1.000
_cell.length_c   1.000
_cell.angle_alpha   90.00
_cell.angle_beta   90.00
_cell.angle_gamma   90.00
#
_symmetry.space_group_name_H-M   'P 1'
#
loop_
_entity.id
_entity.type
_entity.pdbx_description
1 polymer ?
#
loop_
_entity_poly.entity_id
_entity_poly.type
_entity_poly.pdbx_seq_one_letter_code
_entity_poly.pdbx_strand_id
1 'polypeptide(L)'
;MGVKVVMAHCASLGEDDDLDNPGHKVPSFDLFMRLMDNPKYEGLLYGEISAMTQFNRLPRPMLTLLKRTDLHHRLVNGSDYPLPAINIVIQTKSLVKYGMITAQEREYLNEIYSYNPLLFDYVLKRTIRHPETGIGFDKAVFEEVTYKWIIKHYNLEDVGVVT
;
A
#
# COMPACT_ATOMS: atom_id res chain seq x y z
N MET A 1 -6.03 21.13 16.83
CA MET A 1 -4.92 20.35 16.24
C MET A 1 -5.40 18.94 16.00
N GLY A 2 -5.28 18.44 14.76
CA GLY A 2 -5.61 17.04 14.44
C GLY A 2 -4.36 16.17 14.51
N VAL A 3 -4.47 14.96 15.07
CA VAL A 3 -3.40 13.96 14.99
C VAL A 3 -3.43 13.34 13.58
N LYS A 4 -2.27 13.24 12.93
CA LYS A 4 -2.16 12.49 11.69
C LYS A 4 -1.99 11.00 11.99
N VAL A 5 -2.71 10.17 11.25
CA VAL A 5 -2.71 8.72 11.40
C VAL A 5 -2.32 8.09 10.07
N VAL A 6 -1.38 7.15 10.11
CA VAL A 6 -1.04 6.29 8.96
C VAL A 6 -1.55 4.89 9.26
N MET A 7 -2.51 4.42 8.48
CA MET A 7 -3.09 3.08 8.63
C MET A 7 -2.22 2.06 7.92
N ALA A 8 -1.55 1.21 8.69
CA ALA A 8 -0.72 0.15 8.15
C ALA A 8 -1.54 -0.79 7.24
N HIS A 9 -0.97 -1.12 6.08
CA HIS A 9 -1.55 -2.06 5.10
C HIS A 9 -2.98 -1.66 4.67
N CYS A 10 -3.35 -0.38 4.80
CA CYS A 10 -4.70 0.14 4.51
C CYS A 10 -5.80 -0.70 5.21
N ALA A 11 -5.54 -1.25 6.39
CA ALA A 11 -6.43 -2.17 7.11
C ALA A 11 -6.97 -3.33 6.25
N SER A 12 -6.19 -3.83 5.29
CA SER A 12 -6.65 -4.72 4.21
C SER A 12 -6.91 -6.17 4.61
N LEU A 13 -6.86 -6.51 5.89
CA LEU A 13 -7.11 -7.86 6.38
C LEU A 13 -7.99 -7.82 7.64
N GLY A 14 -8.89 -8.82 7.75
CA GLY A 14 -9.77 -8.96 8.90
C GLY A 14 -11.12 -8.26 8.74
N GLU A 15 -11.92 -8.40 9.77
CA GLU A 15 -13.24 -7.77 9.90
C GLU A 15 -13.35 -7.15 11.30
N ASP A 16 -13.99 -6.02 11.40
CA ASP A 16 -14.22 -5.29 12.64
C ASP A 16 -15.69 -4.93 12.81
N ASP A 17 -16.08 -4.58 14.05
CA ASP A 17 -17.40 -4.11 14.36
C ASP A 17 -17.65 -2.74 13.70
N ASP A 18 -18.75 -2.62 13.00
CA ASP A 18 -19.16 -1.35 12.39
C ASP A 18 -19.80 -0.44 13.48
N LEU A 19 -19.06 0.52 13.98
CA LEU A 19 -19.54 1.44 15.01
C LEU A 19 -20.68 2.36 14.53
N ASP A 20 -20.78 2.59 13.20
CA ASP A 20 -21.88 3.36 12.60
C ASP A 20 -23.14 2.51 12.44
N ASN A 21 -23.00 1.18 12.48
CA ASN A 21 -24.10 0.22 12.35
C ASN A 21 -23.93 -0.94 13.37
N PRO A 22 -24.15 -0.69 14.66
CA PRO A 22 -23.87 -1.65 15.73
C PRO A 22 -24.49 -3.03 15.50
N GLY A 23 -23.72 -4.06 15.81
CA GLY A 23 -24.13 -5.46 15.63
C GLY A 23 -23.77 -6.06 14.26
N HIS A 24 -23.15 -5.28 13.38
CA HIS A 24 -22.64 -5.76 12.09
C HIS A 24 -21.11 -5.74 12.06
N LYS A 25 -20.52 -6.78 11.48
CA LYS A 25 -19.10 -6.82 11.14
C LYS A 25 -18.92 -6.56 9.65
N VAL A 26 -17.90 -5.80 9.32
CA VAL A 26 -17.53 -5.49 7.94
C VAL A 26 -16.03 -5.63 7.76
N PRO A 27 -15.54 -5.89 6.54
CA PRO A 27 -14.11 -5.92 6.27
C PRO A 27 -13.44 -4.63 6.74
N SER A 28 -12.34 -4.75 7.49
CA SER A 28 -11.61 -3.60 8.04
C SER A 28 -11.18 -2.63 6.93
N PHE A 29 -10.88 -3.16 5.73
CA PHE A 29 -10.59 -2.34 4.54
C PHE A 29 -11.77 -1.45 4.14
N ASP A 30 -13.00 -1.89 4.28
CA ASP A 30 -14.18 -1.08 3.93
C ASP A 30 -14.39 0.05 4.93
N LEU A 31 -14.12 -0.20 6.22
CA LEU A 31 -14.11 0.85 7.24
C LEU A 31 -13.01 1.89 6.95
N PHE A 32 -11.81 1.44 6.60
CA PHE A 32 -10.73 2.34 6.18
C PHE A 32 -11.13 3.18 4.97
N MET A 33 -11.70 2.59 3.92
CA MET A 33 -12.15 3.32 2.73
C MET A 33 -13.25 4.33 3.06
N ARG A 34 -14.19 3.98 3.93
CA ARG A 34 -15.23 4.91 4.43
C ARG A 34 -14.62 6.12 5.12
N LEU A 35 -13.58 5.92 5.93
CA LEU A 35 -12.86 7.02 6.58
C LEU A 35 -12.06 7.86 5.56
N MET A 36 -11.46 7.23 4.55
CA MET A 36 -10.76 7.94 3.47
C MET A 36 -11.71 8.81 2.63
N ASP A 37 -12.96 8.38 2.47
CA ASP A 37 -14.00 9.14 1.75
C ASP A 37 -14.60 10.29 2.58
N ASN A 38 -14.36 10.32 3.87
CA ASN A 38 -14.89 11.35 4.73
C ASN A 38 -14.00 12.61 4.71
N PRO A 39 -14.48 13.78 4.24
CA PRO A 39 -13.70 15.01 4.16
C PRO A 39 -13.11 15.48 5.49
N LYS A 40 -13.72 15.09 6.62
CA LYS A 40 -13.21 15.43 7.96
C LYS A 40 -11.79 14.92 8.21
N TYR A 41 -11.41 13.82 7.54
CA TYR A 41 -10.12 13.19 7.71
C TYR A 41 -9.13 13.51 6.57
N GLU A 42 -9.49 14.44 5.68
CA GLU A 42 -8.58 14.91 4.65
C GLU A 42 -7.33 15.55 5.29
N GLY A 43 -6.14 15.12 4.84
CA GLY A 43 -4.86 15.55 5.42
C GLY A 43 -4.54 15.03 6.84
N LEU A 44 -5.43 14.20 7.44
CA LEU A 44 -5.23 13.58 8.75
C LEU A 44 -5.07 12.06 8.66
N LEU A 45 -5.78 11.39 7.76
CA LEU A 45 -5.70 9.93 7.58
C LEU A 45 -4.97 9.60 6.29
N TYR A 46 -3.99 8.72 6.40
CA TYR A 46 -3.18 8.19 5.31
C TYR A 46 -3.23 6.66 5.34
N GLY A 47 -3.04 6.03 4.18
CA GLY A 47 -2.89 4.58 4.05
C GLY A 47 -1.47 4.21 3.67
N GLU A 48 -0.91 3.20 4.30
CA GLU A 48 0.40 2.66 3.94
C GLU A 48 0.21 1.38 3.14
N ILE A 49 0.88 1.29 1.96
CA ILE A 49 0.67 0.20 0.99
C ILE A 49 1.65 -0.97 1.15
N SER A 50 2.37 -1.06 2.27
CA SER A 50 3.13 -2.27 2.56
C SER A 50 2.22 -3.49 2.66
N ALA A 51 2.76 -4.66 2.47
CA ALA A 51 2.03 -5.92 2.50
C ALA A 51 0.82 -6.05 1.54
N MET A 52 0.42 -5.00 0.82
CA MET A 52 -0.75 -5.05 -0.10
C MET A 52 -0.58 -6.03 -1.25
N THR A 53 0.66 -6.43 -1.57
CA THR A 53 1.01 -7.42 -2.60
C THR A 53 0.95 -8.87 -2.10
N GLN A 54 0.67 -9.08 -0.81
CA GLN A 54 0.56 -10.41 -0.22
C GLN A 54 -0.67 -11.16 -0.74
N PHE A 55 -0.55 -12.48 -0.87
CA PHE A 55 -1.58 -13.33 -1.47
C PHE A 55 -2.94 -13.25 -0.75
N ASN A 56 -2.94 -13.05 0.57
CA ASN A 56 -4.14 -12.99 1.40
C ASN A 56 -4.85 -11.62 1.38
N ARG A 57 -4.26 -10.61 0.70
CA ARG A 57 -4.80 -9.26 0.53
C ARG A 57 -5.23 -8.97 -0.91
N LEU A 58 -5.00 -9.94 -1.81
CA LEU A 58 -5.37 -9.84 -3.23
C LEU A 58 -6.73 -10.51 -3.50
N PRO A 59 -7.46 -10.10 -4.55
CA PRO A 59 -7.15 -8.97 -5.43
C PRO A 59 -7.85 -7.66 -5.02
N ARG A 60 -8.96 -7.73 -4.24
CA ARG A 60 -9.92 -6.63 -4.06
C ARG A 60 -9.31 -5.36 -3.46
N PRO A 61 -8.61 -5.37 -2.31
CA PRO A 61 -8.04 -4.14 -1.75
C PRO A 61 -7.07 -3.46 -2.71
N MET A 62 -6.18 -4.22 -3.35
CA MET A 62 -5.21 -3.69 -4.31
C MET A 62 -5.89 -3.05 -5.53
N LEU A 63 -6.86 -3.73 -6.15
CA LEU A 63 -7.59 -3.19 -7.30
C LEU A 63 -8.36 -1.93 -6.94
N THR A 64 -8.95 -1.89 -5.75
CA THR A 64 -9.65 -0.70 -5.27
C THR A 64 -8.69 0.49 -5.17
N LEU A 65 -7.53 0.32 -4.54
CA LEU A 65 -6.57 1.41 -4.38
C LEU A 65 -6.00 1.88 -5.71
N LEU A 66 -5.68 0.97 -6.65
CA LEU A 66 -5.22 1.35 -7.99
C LEU A 66 -6.25 2.17 -8.76
N LYS A 67 -7.54 1.87 -8.58
CA LYS A 67 -8.64 2.60 -9.23
C LYS A 67 -8.93 3.96 -8.60
N ARG A 68 -8.67 4.10 -7.29
CA ARG A 68 -8.92 5.32 -6.50
C ARG A 68 -7.72 6.28 -6.58
N THR A 69 -7.44 6.76 -7.80
CA THR A 69 -6.33 7.69 -8.06
C THR A 69 -6.46 9.02 -7.30
N ASP A 70 -7.69 9.40 -6.97
CA ASP A 70 -8.03 10.53 -6.11
C ASP A 70 -7.42 10.43 -4.70
N LEU A 71 -7.15 9.21 -4.22
CA LEU A 71 -6.57 8.96 -2.91
C LEU A 71 -5.05 8.77 -2.91
N HIS A 72 -4.41 8.69 -4.09
CA HIS A 72 -2.97 8.37 -4.16
C HIS A 72 -2.09 9.36 -3.41
N HIS A 73 -2.48 10.63 -3.31
CA HIS A 73 -1.77 11.65 -2.53
C HIS A 73 -1.84 11.43 -1.00
N ARG A 74 -2.68 10.51 -0.55
CA ARG A 74 -2.82 10.07 0.86
C ARG A 74 -2.33 8.64 1.08
N LEU A 75 -1.70 8.04 0.07
CA LEU A 75 -1.05 6.74 0.19
C LEU A 75 0.45 6.92 0.33
N VAL A 76 1.08 6.04 1.11
CA VAL A 76 2.53 6.02 1.31
C VAL A 76 3.08 4.63 1.10
N ASN A 77 4.26 4.55 0.48
CA ASN A 77 4.95 3.29 0.33
C ASN A 77 5.66 2.90 1.62
N GLY A 78 5.55 1.65 2.01
CA GLY A 78 6.32 0.98 3.03
C GLY A 78 6.63 -0.44 2.59
N SER A 79 7.58 -1.12 3.19
CA SER A 79 7.97 -2.48 2.79
C SER A 79 7.38 -3.59 3.66
N ASP A 80 7.11 -3.29 4.93
CA ASP A 80 6.78 -4.32 5.94
C ASP A 80 7.89 -5.40 6.04
N TYR A 81 9.16 -4.96 5.92
CA TYR A 81 10.29 -5.87 6.03
C TYR A 81 10.31 -6.53 7.43
N PRO A 82 10.58 -7.86 7.56
CA PRO A 82 11.18 -8.74 6.54
C PRO A 82 10.19 -9.52 5.66
N LEU A 83 8.88 -9.24 5.70
CA LEU A 83 7.88 -10.03 4.98
C LEU A 83 8.15 -10.16 3.46
N PRO A 84 8.62 -9.12 2.74
CA PRO A 84 8.98 -9.28 1.33
C PRO A 84 10.09 -10.30 1.06
N ALA A 85 10.92 -10.61 2.05
CA ALA A 85 11.97 -11.62 1.95
C ALA A 85 11.48 -13.07 2.15
N ILE A 86 10.20 -13.26 2.47
CA ILE A 86 9.59 -14.58 2.69
C ILE A 86 8.91 -15.06 1.40
N ASN A 87 9.49 -16.04 0.74
CA ASN A 87 9.09 -16.53 -0.59
C ASN A 87 7.62 -16.88 -0.76
N ILE A 88 6.91 -17.26 0.29
CA ILE A 88 5.50 -17.69 0.20
C ILE A 88 4.52 -16.53 0.29
N VAL A 89 4.97 -15.38 0.79
CA VAL A 89 4.08 -14.27 1.14
C VAL A 89 3.62 -13.51 -0.11
N ILE A 90 4.52 -13.25 -1.05
CA ILE A 90 4.21 -12.55 -2.29
C ILE A 90 4.26 -13.53 -3.46
N GLN A 91 3.08 -13.88 -3.97
CA GLN A 91 2.93 -14.86 -5.06
C GLN A 91 2.78 -14.14 -6.41
N THR A 92 3.89 -13.90 -7.10
CA THR A 92 3.89 -13.21 -8.41
C THR A 92 3.04 -13.92 -9.48
N LYS A 93 2.84 -15.25 -9.37
CA LYS A 93 1.90 -16.00 -10.21
C LYS A 93 0.46 -15.53 -10.06
N SER A 94 0.04 -15.21 -8.84
CA SER A 94 -1.31 -14.69 -8.57
C SER A 94 -1.50 -13.31 -9.18
N LEU A 95 -0.47 -12.46 -9.16
CA LEU A 95 -0.52 -11.14 -9.79
C LEU A 95 -0.67 -11.23 -11.31
N VAL A 96 0.03 -12.18 -11.96
CA VAL A 96 -0.19 -12.48 -13.39
C VAL A 96 -1.61 -12.97 -13.64
N LYS A 97 -2.11 -13.90 -12.82
CA LYS A 97 -3.49 -14.43 -12.92
C LYS A 97 -4.54 -13.33 -12.83
N TYR A 98 -4.31 -12.33 -11.99
CA TYR A 98 -5.21 -11.18 -11.84
C TYR A 98 -4.96 -10.07 -12.89
N GLY A 99 -4.02 -10.27 -13.82
CA GLY A 99 -3.70 -9.29 -14.86
C GLY A 99 -3.02 -8.02 -14.35
N MET A 100 -2.48 -8.05 -13.15
CA MET A 100 -1.82 -6.89 -12.53
C MET A 100 -0.39 -6.68 -13.03
N ILE A 101 0.26 -7.75 -13.48
CA ILE A 101 1.57 -7.76 -14.14
C ILE A 101 1.54 -8.77 -15.29
N THR A 102 2.45 -8.63 -16.26
CA THR A 102 2.64 -9.60 -17.34
C THR A 102 3.52 -10.76 -16.89
N ALA A 103 3.52 -11.86 -17.69
CA ALA A 103 4.43 -12.97 -17.47
C ALA A 103 5.90 -12.54 -17.61
N GLN A 104 6.21 -11.65 -18.56
CA GLN A 104 7.56 -11.13 -18.77
C GLN A 104 8.03 -10.28 -17.57
N GLU A 105 7.18 -9.39 -17.07
CA GLU A 105 7.49 -8.59 -15.86
C GLU A 105 7.73 -9.49 -14.65
N ARG A 106 6.97 -10.57 -14.53
CA ARG A 106 7.17 -11.56 -13.47
C ARG A 106 8.57 -12.18 -13.50
N GLU A 107 9.11 -12.49 -14.68
CA GLU A 107 10.45 -13.04 -14.80
C GLU A 107 11.50 -12.07 -14.26
N TYR A 108 11.45 -10.81 -14.68
CA TYR A 108 12.35 -9.76 -14.17
C TYR A 108 12.20 -9.52 -12.68
N LEU A 109 10.98 -9.49 -12.18
CA LEU A 109 10.71 -9.30 -10.75
C LEU A 109 11.26 -10.44 -9.91
N ASN A 110 11.14 -11.70 -10.36
CA ASN A 110 11.70 -12.84 -9.66
C ASN A 110 13.24 -12.82 -9.69
N GLU A 111 13.85 -12.33 -10.75
CA GLU A 111 15.29 -12.11 -10.82
C GLU A 111 15.73 -11.07 -9.77
N ILE A 112 15.07 -9.91 -9.72
CA ILE A 112 15.35 -8.87 -8.70
C ILE A 112 15.20 -9.46 -7.29
N TYR A 113 14.15 -10.25 -7.05
CA TYR A 113 13.92 -10.90 -5.76
C TYR A 113 15.11 -11.72 -5.28
N SER A 114 15.79 -12.44 -6.20
CA SER A 114 16.93 -13.30 -5.87
C SER A 114 18.12 -12.53 -5.32
N TYR A 115 18.23 -11.24 -5.62
CA TYR A 115 19.32 -10.37 -5.19
C TYR A 115 18.93 -9.43 -4.05
N ASN A 116 17.72 -8.87 -4.10
CA ASN A 116 17.29 -7.86 -3.14
C ASN A 116 15.76 -7.84 -2.97
N PRO A 117 15.22 -8.49 -1.93
CA PRO A 117 13.77 -8.51 -1.68
C PRO A 117 13.14 -7.13 -1.40
N LEU A 118 13.89 -6.17 -0.86
CA LEU A 118 13.38 -4.81 -0.66
C LEU A 118 13.22 -4.08 -1.99
N LEU A 119 14.23 -4.20 -2.85
CA LEU A 119 14.13 -3.64 -4.21
C LEU A 119 13.01 -4.31 -5.00
N PHE A 120 12.85 -5.62 -4.86
CA PHE A 120 11.74 -6.36 -5.47
C PHE A 120 10.39 -5.79 -5.04
N ASP A 121 10.15 -5.61 -3.75
CA ASP A 121 8.89 -5.06 -3.23
C ASP A 121 8.60 -3.67 -3.82
N TYR A 122 9.60 -2.79 -3.83
CA TYR A 122 9.49 -1.46 -4.40
C TYR A 122 9.18 -1.50 -5.91
N VAL A 123 9.97 -2.26 -6.69
CA VAL A 123 9.78 -2.36 -8.15
C VAL A 123 8.44 -3.01 -8.47
N LEU A 124 8.03 -4.05 -7.73
CA LEU A 124 6.75 -4.70 -7.89
C LEU A 124 5.59 -3.70 -7.76
N LYS A 125 5.56 -2.89 -6.70
CA LYS A 125 4.52 -1.87 -6.48
C LYS A 125 4.52 -0.77 -7.55
N ARG A 126 5.70 -0.46 -8.12
CA ARG A 126 5.82 0.46 -9.26
C ARG A 126 5.34 -0.15 -10.58
N THR A 127 5.35 -1.48 -10.68
CA THR A 127 4.99 -2.22 -11.90
C THR A 127 3.50 -2.59 -11.94
N ILE A 128 2.90 -2.88 -10.78
CA ILE A 128 1.49 -3.28 -10.67
C ILE A 128 0.57 -2.23 -11.29
N ARG A 129 -0.44 -2.73 -12.04
CA ARG A 129 -1.49 -1.89 -12.63
C ARG A 129 -2.85 -2.57 -12.56
N HIS A 130 -3.90 -1.77 -12.60
CA HIS A 130 -5.26 -2.26 -12.66
C HIS A 130 -5.50 -2.90 -14.05
N PRO A 131 -6.01 -4.14 -14.13
CA PRO A 131 -6.07 -4.91 -15.38
C PRO A 131 -6.94 -4.29 -16.46
N GLU A 132 -8.00 -3.58 -16.09
CA GLU A 132 -8.94 -2.96 -17.03
C GLU A 132 -8.51 -1.56 -17.48
N THR A 133 -7.90 -0.79 -16.58
CA THR A 133 -7.59 0.62 -16.85
C THR A 133 -6.12 0.87 -17.18
N GLY A 134 -5.23 -0.08 -16.86
CA GLY A 134 -3.78 0.08 -16.97
C GLY A 134 -3.17 1.07 -15.96
N ILE A 135 -3.97 1.59 -15.02
CA ILE A 135 -3.52 2.58 -14.04
C ILE A 135 -2.71 1.88 -12.94
N GLY A 136 -1.50 2.37 -12.67
CA GLY A 136 -0.66 2.02 -11.54
C GLY A 136 -0.74 3.06 -10.42
N PHE A 137 0.02 2.85 -9.35
CA PHE A 137 0.16 3.86 -8.32
C PHE A 137 0.87 5.12 -8.85
N ASP A 138 0.37 6.29 -8.48
CA ASP A 138 1.01 7.57 -8.78
C ASP A 138 2.41 7.63 -8.13
N LYS A 139 3.32 8.38 -8.76
CA LYS A 139 4.67 8.59 -8.24
C LYS A 139 4.67 9.19 -6.82
N ALA A 140 3.67 10.00 -6.49
CA ALA A 140 3.52 10.63 -5.18
C ALA A 140 3.46 9.60 -4.03
N VAL A 141 2.97 8.39 -4.27
CA VAL A 141 2.93 7.28 -3.28
C VAL A 141 4.34 6.87 -2.85
N PHE A 142 5.34 7.09 -3.71
CA PHE A 142 6.73 6.68 -3.52
C PHE A 142 7.68 7.85 -3.24
N GLU A 143 7.17 9.08 -3.22
CA GLU A 143 7.98 10.27 -2.97
C GLU A 143 8.16 10.52 -1.47
N GLU A 144 9.28 11.13 -1.09
CA GLU A 144 9.66 11.45 0.28
C GLU A 144 8.73 12.43 1.02
N VAL A 145 7.73 13.00 0.38
CA VAL A 145 6.90 14.08 0.94
C VAL A 145 6.29 13.70 2.30
N THR A 146 5.91 12.43 2.45
CA THR A 146 5.35 11.93 3.71
C THR A 146 6.44 11.73 4.76
N TYR A 147 7.63 11.29 4.35
CA TYR A 147 8.77 11.15 5.25
C TYR A 147 9.35 12.50 5.68
N LYS A 148 9.39 13.50 4.79
CA LYS A 148 9.78 14.88 5.14
C LYS A 148 8.90 15.46 6.25
N TRP A 149 7.62 15.15 6.24
CA TRP A 149 6.72 15.51 7.32
C TRP A 149 7.11 14.83 8.65
N ILE A 150 7.39 13.52 8.63
CA ILE A 150 7.83 12.76 9.80
C ILE A 150 9.17 13.32 10.30
N ILE A 151 10.15 13.48 9.43
CA ILE A 151 11.48 14.01 9.75
C ILE A 151 11.37 15.40 10.39
N LYS A 152 10.61 16.30 9.80
CA LYS A 152 10.40 17.65 10.30
C LYS A 152 9.65 17.70 11.64
N HIS A 153 8.65 16.82 11.81
CA HIS A 153 7.81 16.83 13.01
C HIS A 153 8.53 16.24 14.24
N TYR A 154 9.42 15.30 14.03
CA TYR A 154 10.17 14.64 15.11
C TYR A 154 11.61 15.13 15.23
N ASN A 155 12.00 16.22 14.57
CA ASN A 155 13.37 16.77 14.57
C ASN A 155 14.44 15.72 14.22
N LEU A 156 14.13 14.82 13.30
CA LEU A 156 15.04 13.76 12.87
C LEU A 156 16.07 14.24 11.82
N GLU A 157 16.12 15.54 11.54
CA GLU A 157 17.07 16.15 10.58
C GLU A 157 18.54 15.90 11.00
N ASP A 158 18.79 15.75 12.31
CA ASP A 158 20.12 15.51 12.88
C ASP A 158 20.51 14.01 12.93
N VAL A 159 19.64 13.09 12.56
CA VAL A 159 19.89 11.64 12.70
C VAL A 159 20.54 11.03 11.44
N GLY A 160 21.03 11.86 10.52
CA GLY A 160 21.86 11.40 9.38
C GLY A 160 21.15 10.37 8.49
N VAL A 161 19.84 10.49 8.31
CA VAL A 161 19.12 9.73 7.28
C VAL A 161 19.54 10.27 5.94
N VAL A 162 20.40 9.51 5.31
CA VAL A 162 21.09 9.79 4.04
C VAL A 162 20.09 10.26 2.99
N THR A 163 20.34 11.44 2.47
CA THR A 163 19.80 11.96 1.22
C THR A 163 20.20 11.10 0.03
#